data_a9e3067a377a99425779bac1c43c4bb5
#
_entry.id   a9e3067a377a99425779bac1c43c4bb5
#
_cell.length_a   1.000
_cell.length_b   1.000
_cell.length_c   1.000
_cell.angle_alpha   90.00
_cell.angle_beta   90.00
_cell.angle_gamma   90.00
#
_symmetry.space_group_name_H-M   'P 1'
#
loop_
_entity.id
_entity.type
_entity.pdbx_description
1 polymer ?
#
loop_
_entity_poly.entity_id
_entity_poly.type
_entity_poly.pdbx_seq_one_letter_code
_entity_poly.pdbx_strand_id
1 'polypeptide(L)'
;MSTSWTRGAGSKAILCDSGEVNRMNILYYLSFAMITILFALSLFMLVGWRWLMKRIVKQMGKIIFTDSYQENIIEMIPGFRHMGIQNVLENSLRAEKGNVLYRPLGGSSKKWPHFDQITFIPAQTTPFPIDGEEEVDVTVTIGPKAKKPMKIKIPLMISGMAYGIALSEQVRLSLAEAAKNVGTAINSGEGGILPEELNTAGKYILQFSKTEWSKEEDILKRVDMIEIKLGQGAIFGMGKKIPPKDLTGRAREVMGLKENEEAVIFEHFFEDQTLENLKELVEELRVLTGGVPIGAKIGAGGKIEEDIDHLIEMGVDYIAIDGGQAAMHEAPPILYDDFGIPTLHAVVRAANHLEKRNMKGQISLIVSGGLLVPGHFLKVLALGADAVYLGSAMLFTVAHNQVLNAIPFEPPTQVVWNEGKFKEQFKIEDGVQAAEKFLTASTEEMKMALRAMGKRSLKELSKKDLVSYDDLTAQMIGIPFSFKPWEEK
;
A
#
# COMPACT_ATOMS: atom_id res chain seq x y z
N MET A 1 36.35 84.41 75.70
CA MET A 1 37.70 83.79 75.71
C MET A 1 37.59 82.32 75.46
N SER A 2 38.35 81.86 74.50
CA SER A 2 38.80 80.45 74.17
C SER A 2 37.69 79.42 73.99
N THR A 3 37.34 79.07 72.77
CA THR A 3 37.91 78.03 71.91
C THR A 3 37.90 76.62 72.48
N SER A 4 37.15 75.69 71.83
CA SER A 4 37.78 74.44 71.37
C SER A 4 36.81 73.73 70.41
N TRP A 5 37.38 73.32 69.33
CA TRP A 5 36.87 72.45 68.27
C TRP A 5 36.93 70.98 68.69
N THR A 6 36.00 70.20 68.22
CA THR A 6 36.25 68.76 67.88
C THR A 6 35.44 68.30 66.71
N ARG A 7 36.18 67.90 65.71
CA ARG A 7 35.72 67.17 64.53
C ARG A 7 35.35 65.72 64.90
N GLY A 8 34.32 65.22 64.34
CA GLY A 8 34.06 63.82 64.25
C GLY A 8 33.73 63.42 62.82
N ALA A 9 34.72 62.95 62.08
CA ALA A 9 34.50 62.35 60.78
C ALA A 9 34.29 60.85 60.96
N GLY A 10 33.06 60.40 60.72
CA GLY A 10 32.73 59.00 60.66
C GLY A 10 33.05 58.40 59.25
N SER A 11 34.12 57.66 59.14
CA SER A 11 34.40 56.81 57.98
C SER A 11 33.53 55.59 58.04
N LYS A 12 32.62 55.48 57.14
CA LYS A 12 31.95 54.17 56.87
C LYS A 12 32.97 53.29 56.16
N ALA A 13 33.54 52.36 56.90
CA ALA A 13 34.23 51.23 56.29
C ALA A 13 33.21 50.33 55.60
N ILE A 14 33.34 50.19 54.31
CA ILE A 14 32.61 49.20 53.51
C ILE A 14 33.27 47.85 53.84
N LEU A 15 32.62 47.08 54.72
CA LEU A 15 32.92 45.68 54.90
C LEU A 15 32.44 44.95 53.66
N CYS A 16 33.34 44.75 52.67
CA CYS A 16 33.09 43.80 51.58
C CYS A 16 32.93 42.40 52.23
N ASP A 17 31.78 41.81 52.10
CA ASP A 17 31.49 40.50 52.64
C ASP A 17 32.40 39.46 51.98
N SER A 18 33.37 38.97 52.69
CA SER A 18 34.34 37.97 52.23
C SER A 18 33.69 36.63 51.83
N GLY A 19 32.42 36.43 52.23
CA GLY A 19 31.59 35.28 51.88
C GLY A 19 31.04 35.36 50.44
N GLU A 20 30.64 36.53 49.98
CA GLU A 20 30.14 36.70 48.58
C GLU A 20 31.28 36.63 47.57
N VAL A 21 32.43 37.20 47.86
CA VAL A 21 33.63 37.11 46.99
C VAL A 21 34.11 35.65 46.87
N ASN A 22 34.04 34.89 47.98
CA ASN A 22 34.41 33.47 47.96
C ASN A 22 33.39 32.61 47.15
N ARG A 23 32.09 32.89 47.28
CA ARG A 23 31.06 32.25 46.46
C ARG A 23 31.15 32.57 45.01
N MET A 24 31.45 33.81 44.62
CA MET A 24 31.67 34.19 43.23
C MET A 24 32.88 33.51 42.62
N ASN A 25 33.96 33.43 43.36
CA ASN A 25 35.19 32.72 42.91
C ASN A 25 34.93 31.21 42.72
N ILE A 26 34.19 30.57 43.61
CA ILE A 26 33.81 29.15 43.48
C ILE A 26 32.92 28.93 42.23
N LEU A 27 31.92 29.78 41.99
CA LEU A 27 31.08 29.73 40.80
C LEU A 27 31.92 29.95 39.51
N TYR A 28 32.91 30.85 39.55
CA TYR A 28 33.80 31.09 38.42
C TYR A 28 34.69 29.86 38.11
N TYR A 29 35.26 29.21 39.13
CA TYR A 29 36.04 28.00 38.96
C TYR A 29 35.18 26.82 38.49
N LEU A 30 33.94 26.68 38.98
CA LEU A 30 33.00 25.66 38.53
C LEU A 30 32.59 25.87 37.07
N SER A 31 32.28 27.09 36.66
CA SER A 31 31.93 27.40 35.27
C SER A 31 33.13 27.25 34.32
N PHE A 32 34.32 27.63 34.73
CA PHE A 32 35.54 27.38 33.96
C PHE A 32 35.86 25.90 33.82
N ALA A 33 35.71 25.10 34.87
CA ALA A 33 35.85 23.64 34.82
C ALA A 33 34.82 23.02 33.87
N MET A 34 33.57 23.46 33.94
CA MET A 34 32.51 22.98 33.08
C MET A 34 32.78 23.32 31.60
N ILE A 35 33.19 24.54 31.30
CA ILE A 35 33.57 24.94 29.93
C ILE A 35 34.76 24.13 29.43
N THR A 36 35.76 23.88 30.28
CA THR A 36 36.93 23.08 29.92
C THR A 36 36.55 21.62 29.63
N ILE A 37 35.66 21.05 30.43
CA ILE A 37 35.13 19.69 30.24
C ILE A 37 34.32 19.63 28.94
N LEU A 38 33.43 20.60 28.66
CA LEU A 38 32.65 20.66 27.42
C LEU A 38 33.55 20.83 26.20
N PHE A 39 34.61 21.65 26.29
CA PHE A 39 35.59 21.81 25.22
C PHE A 39 36.38 20.51 24.98
N ALA A 40 36.84 19.85 26.04
CA ALA A 40 37.52 18.56 25.95
C ALA A 40 36.61 17.46 25.35
N LEU A 41 35.33 17.42 25.75
CA LEU A 41 34.32 16.51 25.17
C LEU A 41 34.09 16.83 23.69
N SER A 42 33.97 18.10 23.32
CA SER A 42 33.83 18.53 21.92
C SER A 42 35.03 18.14 21.07
N LEU A 43 36.24 18.34 21.60
CA LEU A 43 37.49 17.95 20.94
C LEU A 43 37.58 16.42 20.82
N PHE A 44 37.18 15.69 21.86
CA PHE A 44 37.09 14.23 21.81
C PHE A 44 36.07 13.75 20.79
N MET A 45 34.91 14.39 20.72
CA MET A 45 33.89 14.08 19.69
C MET A 45 34.39 14.35 18.27
N LEU A 46 35.17 15.41 18.04
CA LEU A 46 35.67 15.76 16.71
C LEU A 46 36.88 14.93 16.26
N VAL A 47 37.82 14.65 17.17
CA VAL A 47 39.09 14.00 16.83
C VAL A 47 39.18 12.59 17.41
N GLY A 48 38.86 12.43 18.69
CA GLY A 48 38.95 11.16 19.41
C GLY A 48 37.98 10.11 18.87
N TRP A 49 36.73 10.53 18.46
CA TRP A 49 35.76 9.66 17.83
C TRP A 49 36.30 9.04 16.52
N ARG A 50 36.93 9.83 15.67
CA ARG A 50 37.54 9.33 14.42
C ARG A 50 38.66 8.33 14.71
N TRP A 51 39.47 8.58 15.70
CA TRP A 51 40.53 7.65 16.11
C TRP A 51 39.94 6.35 16.71
N LEU A 52 38.96 6.49 17.61
CA LEU A 52 38.27 5.36 18.22
C LEU A 52 37.58 4.48 17.15
N MET A 53 36.82 5.08 16.25
CA MET A 53 36.15 4.38 15.15
C MET A 53 37.18 3.69 14.24
N LYS A 54 38.28 4.37 13.89
CA LYS A 54 39.35 3.76 13.09
C LYS A 54 39.95 2.54 13.79
N ARG A 55 40.11 2.60 15.12
CA ARG A 55 40.66 1.51 15.93
C ARG A 55 39.66 0.34 15.98
N ILE A 56 38.37 0.61 16.21
CA ILE A 56 37.29 -0.40 16.23
C ILE A 56 37.22 -1.08 14.86
N VAL A 57 37.10 -0.32 13.78
CA VAL A 57 37.03 -0.86 12.42
C VAL A 57 38.28 -1.69 12.09
N LYS A 58 39.48 -1.25 12.50
CA LYS A 58 40.71 -2.01 12.28
C LYS A 58 40.73 -3.33 13.08
N GLN A 59 40.23 -3.32 14.32
CA GLN A 59 40.13 -4.54 15.14
C GLN A 59 39.06 -5.50 14.57
N MET A 60 37.89 -4.99 14.21
CA MET A 60 36.84 -5.79 13.56
C MET A 60 37.34 -6.37 12.23
N GLY A 61 38.02 -5.54 11.42
CA GLY A 61 38.59 -6.03 10.17
C GLY A 61 39.65 -7.12 10.41
N LYS A 62 40.49 -6.96 11.45
CA LYS A 62 41.47 -8.00 11.81
C LYS A 62 40.75 -9.32 12.19
N ILE A 63 39.75 -9.28 13.05
CA ILE A 63 38.92 -10.43 13.42
C ILE A 63 38.35 -11.11 12.17
N ILE A 64 37.68 -10.33 11.28
CA ILE A 64 37.06 -10.84 10.04
C ILE A 64 38.08 -11.53 9.13
N PHE A 65 39.32 -11.01 9.05
CA PHE A 65 40.33 -11.55 8.12
C PHE A 65 41.29 -12.58 8.75
N THR A 66 41.30 -12.78 10.07
CA THR A 66 42.25 -13.66 10.74
C THR A 66 41.66 -14.76 11.58
N ASP A 67 40.39 -14.62 12.04
CA ASP A 67 39.78 -15.65 12.86
C ASP A 67 39.37 -16.87 12.01
N SER A 68 39.41 -18.04 12.64
CA SER A 68 38.94 -19.26 12.00
C SER A 68 37.49 -19.11 11.56
N TYR A 69 37.08 -19.73 10.46
CA TYR A 69 35.74 -19.57 9.91
C TYR A 69 34.63 -19.94 10.91
N GLN A 70 34.88 -20.90 11.81
CA GLN A 70 33.94 -21.34 12.84
C GLN A 70 33.67 -20.31 13.94
N GLU A 71 34.58 -19.39 14.17
CA GLU A 71 34.50 -18.34 15.19
C GLU A 71 34.27 -16.94 14.55
N ASN A 72 34.27 -16.89 13.24
CA ASN A 72 34.21 -15.65 12.49
C ASN A 72 32.76 -15.21 12.23
N ILE A 73 32.44 -13.97 12.58
CA ILE A 73 31.10 -13.41 12.34
C ILE A 73 30.65 -13.48 10.87
N ILE A 74 31.62 -13.63 9.94
CA ILE A 74 31.34 -13.79 8.50
C ILE A 74 30.57 -15.07 8.18
N GLU A 75 30.58 -16.07 9.07
CA GLU A 75 29.76 -17.30 8.96
C GLU A 75 28.28 -16.99 8.85
N MET A 76 27.81 -15.87 9.43
CA MET A 76 26.43 -15.43 9.29
C MET A 76 26.03 -15.12 7.83
N ILE A 77 26.98 -14.73 6.97
CA ILE A 77 26.68 -14.34 5.58
C ILE A 77 26.15 -15.51 4.77
N PRO A 78 26.84 -16.66 4.67
CA PRO A 78 26.31 -17.82 3.98
C PRO A 78 25.04 -18.38 4.65
N GLY A 79 24.95 -18.32 5.99
CA GLY A 79 23.76 -18.68 6.73
C GLY A 79 22.55 -17.85 6.33
N PHE A 80 22.67 -16.52 6.33
CA PHE A 80 21.60 -15.63 5.88
C PHE A 80 21.29 -15.76 4.37
N ARG A 81 22.30 -16.02 3.54
CA ARG A 81 22.05 -16.28 2.11
C ARG A 81 21.28 -17.57 1.88
N HIS A 82 21.57 -18.61 2.65
CA HIS A 82 20.89 -19.90 2.55
C HIS A 82 19.47 -19.84 3.11
N MET A 83 19.31 -19.32 4.32
CA MET A 83 18.01 -19.29 5.02
C MET A 83 17.15 -18.06 4.64
N GLY A 84 17.77 -16.96 4.22
CA GLY A 84 17.12 -15.65 4.06
C GLY A 84 16.97 -14.91 5.39
N ILE A 85 17.37 -13.65 5.44
CA ILE A 85 17.32 -12.81 6.66
C ILE A 85 15.89 -12.78 7.23
N GLN A 86 14.90 -12.57 6.37
CA GLN A 86 13.50 -12.51 6.80
C GLN A 86 13.04 -13.80 7.46
N ASN A 87 13.36 -14.96 6.88
CA ASN A 87 13.00 -16.26 7.44
C ASN A 87 13.64 -16.49 8.81
N VAL A 88 14.91 -16.11 8.98
CA VAL A 88 15.61 -16.20 10.27
C VAL A 88 14.90 -15.36 11.33
N LEU A 89 14.60 -14.09 11.01
CA LEU A 89 13.91 -13.17 11.93
C LEU A 89 12.49 -13.66 12.26
N GLU A 90 11.72 -14.08 11.26
CA GLU A 90 10.36 -14.58 11.47
C GLU A 90 10.34 -15.86 12.30
N ASN A 91 11.31 -16.77 12.10
CA ASN A 91 11.42 -17.99 12.90
C ASN A 91 11.84 -17.68 14.33
N SER A 92 12.71 -16.69 14.55
CA SER A 92 13.04 -16.20 15.88
C SER A 92 11.82 -15.63 16.60
N LEU A 93 10.98 -14.84 15.90
CA LEU A 93 9.73 -14.33 16.47
C LEU A 93 8.73 -15.45 16.78
N ARG A 94 8.64 -16.49 15.94
CA ARG A 94 7.80 -17.66 16.22
C ARG A 94 8.30 -18.42 17.45
N ALA A 95 9.63 -18.60 17.57
CA ALA A 95 10.23 -19.26 18.70
C ALA A 95 10.04 -18.49 20.02
N GLU A 96 10.10 -17.15 19.98
CA GLU A 96 9.91 -16.30 21.14
C GLU A 96 8.46 -16.29 21.63
N LYS A 97 7.50 -16.15 20.70
CA LYS A 97 6.09 -15.92 21.04
C LYS A 97 5.23 -17.20 21.10
N GLY A 98 5.63 -18.26 20.39
CA GLY A 98 4.85 -19.48 20.27
C GLY A 98 3.49 -19.31 19.56
N ASN A 99 3.29 -18.20 18.84
CA ASN A 99 2.03 -17.83 18.21
C ASN A 99 2.18 -17.70 16.69
N VAL A 100 1.03 -17.66 16.00
CA VAL A 100 0.97 -17.31 14.58
C VAL A 100 1.55 -15.90 14.40
N LEU A 101 2.48 -15.78 13.46
CA LEU A 101 3.04 -14.49 13.07
C LEU A 101 2.12 -13.83 12.05
N TYR A 102 1.92 -12.52 12.17
CA TYR A 102 1.20 -11.71 11.20
C TYR A 102 2.12 -10.61 10.66
N ARG A 103 2.16 -10.45 9.33
CA ARG A 103 2.86 -9.33 8.70
C ARG A 103 1.90 -8.15 8.61
N PRO A 104 2.20 -7.00 9.22
CA PRO A 104 1.27 -5.86 9.25
C PRO A 104 1.19 -5.13 7.91
N LEU A 105 2.30 -5.03 7.18
CA LEU A 105 2.36 -4.54 5.82
C LEU A 105 2.88 -5.67 4.96
N GLY A 106 2.02 -6.31 4.22
CA GLY A 106 2.43 -7.52 3.59
C GLY A 106 2.09 -7.63 2.13
N GLY A 107 3.03 -8.20 1.47
CA GLY A 107 2.93 -8.92 0.23
C GLY A 107 3.85 -10.11 0.37
N SER A 108 3.85 -11.00 -0.61
CA SER A 108 4.77 -12.13 -0.65
C SER A 108 6.21 -11.64 -0.77
N SER A 109 7.10 -12.25 0.01
CA SER A 109 8.54 -12.06 -0.11
C SER A 109 9.17 -12.90 -1.23
N LYS A 110 8.40 -13.78 -1.85
CA LYS A 110 8.85 -14.61 -2.98
C LYS A 110 9.04 -13.79 -4.24
N LYS A 111 10.00 -14.21 -5.05
CA LYS A 111 10.17 -13.69 -6.41
C LYS A 111 9.17 -14.39 -7.34
N TRP A 112 8.02 -13.79 -7.49
CA TRP A 112 7.00 -14.24 -8.43
C TRP A 112 7.35 -13.85 -9.86
N PRO A 113 6.95 -14.64 -10.89
CA PRO A 113 6.87 -14.13 -12.27
C PRO A 113 6.13 -12.80 -12.32
N HIS A 114 6.74 -11.81 -12.96
CA HIS A 114 6.26 -10.42 -12.94
C HIS A 114 6.36 -9.76 -14.31
N PHE A 115 5.89 -8.52 -14.43
CA PHE A 115 5.84 -7.77 -15.68
C PHE A 115 7.20 -7.20 -16.14
N ASP A 116 8.26 -7.36 -15.36
CA ASP A 116 9.58 -6.78 -15.65
C ASP A 116 10.24 -7.42 -16.89
N GLN A 117 9.90 -8.65 -17.21
CA GLN A 117 10.43 -9.37 -18.37
C GLN A 117 9.70 -9.04 -19.68
N ILE A 118 8.72 -8.15 -19.63
CA ILE A 118 7.89 -7.75 -20.77
C ILE A 118 8.18 -6.30 -21.10
N THR A 119 8.27 -5.97 -22.37
CA THR A 119 8.41 -4.59 -22.88
C THR A 119 7.35 -4.29 -23.92
N PHE A 120 7.11 -3.00 -24.17
CA PHE A 120 6.25 -2.55 -25.24
C PHE A 120 7.02 -2.46 -26.55
N ILE A 121 6.32 -2.67 -27.67
CA ILE A 121 6.84 -2.52 -29.02
C ILE A 121 6.65 -1.06 -29.44
N PRO A 122 7.72 -0.27 -29.65
CA PRO A 122 7.61 1.12 -30.03
C PRO A 122 7.26 1.28 -31.50
N ALA A 123 6.49 2.31 -31.82
CA ALA A 123 6.31 2.79 -33.17
C ALA A 123 7.56 3.56 -33.66
N GLN A 124 8.02 3.33 -34.90
CA GLN A 124 9.18 4.05 -35.47
C GLN A 124 8.96 4.43 -36.92
N THR A 125 8.71 3.45 -37.75
CA THR A 125 8.55 3.63 -39.22
C THR A 125 7.17 3.21 -39.71
N THR A 126 6.56 2.18 -39.08
CA THR A 126 5.21 1.68 -39.39
C THR A 126 4.67 0.94 -38.16
N PRO A 127 3.71 1.51 -37.41
CA PRO A 127 3.25 2.90 -37.52
C PRO A 127 4.30 3.91 -37.05
N PHE A 128 4.04 5.21 -37.27
CA PHE A 128 4.81 6.29 -36.64
C PHE A 128 4.31 6.58 -35.22
N PRO A 129 5.18 7.07 -34.30
CA PRO A 129 4.71 7.60 -33.02
C PRO A 129 3.81 8.81 -33.25
N ILE A 130 2.95 9.09 -32.27
CA ILE A 130 2.04 10.24 -32.27
C ILE A 130 2.75 11.43 -31.64
N ASP A 131 2.36 12.65 -32.08
CA ASP A 131 2.86 13.90 -31.51
C ASP A 131 2.67 13.95 -29.99
N GLY A 132 3.65 14.51 -29.27
CA GLY A 132 3.66 14.59 -27.81
C GLY A 132 2.51 15.42 -27.22
N GLU A 133 1.97 16.37 -27.99
CA GLU A 133 0.86 17.24 -27.59
C GLU A 133 -0.52 16.64 -27.89
N GLU A 134 -0.59 15.56 -28.66
CA GLU A 134 -1.87 14.94 -29.02
C GLU A 134 -2.53 14.26 -27.84
N GLU A 135 -3.82 14.53 -27.60
CA GLU A 135 -4.60 13.92 -26.53
C GLU A 135 -4.81 12.43 -26.76
N VAL A 136 -4.66 11.65 -25.69
CA VAL A 136 -4.87 10.20 -25.68
C VAL A 136 -6.02 9.84 -24.73
N ASP A 137 -7.02 9.14 -25.27
CA ASP A 137 -8.18 8.68 -24.48
C ASP A 137 -7.80 7.47 -23.61
N VAL A 138 -7.82 7.67 -22.30
CA VAL A 138 -7.60 6.62 -21.30
C VAL A 138 -8.84 6.36 -20.45
N THR A 139 -10.00 6.87 -20.87
CA THR A 139 -11.28 6.67 -20.16
C THR A 139 -11.75 5.22 -20.21
N VAL A 140 -12.34 4.76 -19.10
CA VAL A 140 -12.83 3.38 -18.97
C VAL A 140 -14.28 3.38 -18.51
N THR A 141 -15.04 2.39 -18.98
CA THR A 141 -16.40 2.09 -18.53
C THR A 141 -16.41 0.71 -17.88
N ILE A 142 -16.73 0.63 -16.60
CA ILE A 142 -16.87 -0.62 -15.86
C ILE A 142 -18.34 -1.07 -15.85
N GLY A 143 -18.56 -2.38 -16.06
CA GLY A 143 -19.89 -2.95 -16.17
C GLY A 143 -20.68 -2.39 -17.36
N PRO A 144 -20.18 -2.51 -18.61
CA PRO A 144 -20.78 -1.86 -19.78
C PRO A 144 -22.21 -2.34 -20.08
N LYS A 145 -22.61 -3.49 -19.55
CA LYS A 145 -23.97 -4.06 -19.67
C LYS A 145 -24.91 -3.68 -18.52
N ALA A 146 -24.38 -3.12 -17.45
CA ALA A 146 -25.22 -2.63 -16.34
C ALA A 146 -26.11 -1.48 -16.81
N LYS A 147 -27.27 -1.32 -16.17
CA LYS A 147 -28.19 -0.21 -16.49
C LYS A 147 -27.56 1.17 -16.26
N LYS A 148 -26.66 1.27 -15.26
CA LYS A 148 -25.93 2.49 -14.90
C LYS A 148 -24.42 2.20 -14.88
N PRO A 149 -23.75 2.02 -16.04
CA PRO A 149 -22.33 1.70 -16.07
C PRO A 149 -21.50 2.79 -15.36
N MET A 150 -20.44 2.39 -14.65
CA MET A 150 -19.55 3.34 -14.02
C MET A 150 -18.47 3.82 -15.00
N LYS A 151 -18.40 5.13 -15.25
CA LYS A 151 -17.37 5.77 -16.09
C LYS A 151 -16.33 6.45 -15.22
N ILE A 152 -15.07 6.20 -15.52
CA ILE A 152 -13.89 6.80 -14.86
C ILE A 152 -12.97 7.42 -15.90
N LYS A 153 -12.28 8.52 -15.53
CA LYS A 153 -11.39 9.25 -16.44
C LYS A 153 -10.05 8.54 -16.66
N ILE A 154 -9.63 7.73 -15.70
CA ILE A 154 -8.35 6.99 -15.73
C ILE A 154 -8.58 5.53 -15.29
N PRO A 155 -7.82 4.56 -15.82
CA PRO A 155 -8.02 3.14 -15.51
C PRO A 155 -7.45 2.71 -14.15
N LEU A 156 -6.92 3.65 -13.37
CA LEU A 156 -6.28 3.43 -12.08
C LEU A 156 -7.29 3.72 -10.97
N MET A 157 -7.75 2.69 -10.28
CA MET A 157 -8.72 2.79 -9.18
C MET A 157 -8.04 2.50 -7.84
N ILE A 158 -8.54 3.09 -6.76
CA ILE A 158 -8.05 2.84 -5.41
C ILE A 158 -8.72 1.58 -4.86
N SER A 159 -7.89 0.58 -4.54
CA SER A 159 -8.33 -0.74 -4.02
C SER A 159 -9.03 -0.62 -2.67
N GLY A 160 -9.83 -1.64 -2.33
CA GLY A 160 -10.45 -1.77 -1.03
C GLY A 160 -9.44 -1.89 0.10
N MET A 161 -9.36 -0.84 0.93
CA MET A 161 -8.51 -0.76 2.12
C MET A 161 -9.39 -0.30 3.28
N ALA A 162 -9.71 -1.23 4.18
CA ALA A 162 -10.76 -1.10 5.19
C ALA A 162 -10.50 0.02 6.21
N TYR A 163 -11.45 0.93 6.41
CA TYR A 163 -11.43 1.86 7.54
C TYR A 163 -11.60 1.11 8.86
N GLY A 164 -10.81 1.48 9.84
CA GLY A 164 -10.89 0.95 11.20
C GLY A 164 -10.18 -0.39 11.37
N ILE A 165 -10.31 -1.31 10.42
CA ILE A 165 -9.63 -2.62 10.43
C ILE A 165 -8.17 -2.49 9.96
N ALA A 166 -7.90 -1.52 9.09
CA ALA A 166 -6.57 -1.24 8.56
C ALA A 166 -6.25 0.25 8.62
N LEU A 167 -6.88 1.07 7.78
CA LEU A 167 -6.53 2.47 7.63
C LEU A 167 -7.24 3.38 8.63
N SER A 168 -6.54 4.47 8.98
CA SER A 168 -7.11 5.58 9.74
C SER A 168 -8.10 6.39 8.90
N GLU A 169 -8.97 7.14 9.59
CA GLU A 169 -9.94 8.04 8.97
C GLU A 169 -9.29 9.06 8.04
N GLN A 170 -8.23 9.71 8.50
CA GLN A 170 -7.51 10.75 7.75
C GLN A 170 -6.98 10.21 6.42
N VAL A 171 -6.44 9.00 6.41
CA VAL A 171 -5.93 8.36 5.18
C VAL A 171 -7.08 8.04 4.23
N ARG A 172 -8.21 7.52 4.74
CA ARG A 172 -9.39 7.22 3.91
C ARG A 172 -9.96 8.47 3.25
N LEU A 173 -10.12 9.55 4.01
CA LEU A 173 -10.60 10.84 3.48
C LEU A 173 -9.66 11.40 2.42
N SER A 174 -8.35 11.34 2.65
CA SER A 174 -7.36 11.79 1.64
C SER A 174 -7.46 11.01 0.34
N LEU A 175 -7.61 9.69 0.41
CA LEU A 175 -7.74 8.84 -0.77
C LEU A 175 -9.04 9.11 -1.53
N ALA A 176 -10.15 9.33 -0.82
CA ALA A 176 -11.45 9.62 -1.42
C ALA A 176 -11.45 10.96 -2.17
N GLU A 177 -10.87 12.00 -1.58
CA GLU A 177 -10.76 13.31 -2.19
C GLU A 177 -9.83 13.28 -3.41
N ALA A 178 -8.68 12.64 -3.31
CA ALA A 178 -7.77 12.46 -4.44
C ALA A 178 -8.43 11.70 -5.60
N ALA A 179 -9.16 10.60 -5.32
CA ALA A 179 -9.90 9.85 -6.33
C ALA A 179 -10.92 10.72 -7.07
N LYS A 180 -11.68 11.55 -6.34
CA LYS A 180 -12.63 12.52 -6.90
C LYS A 180 -11.93 13.51 -7.83
N ASN A 181 -10.84 14.11 -7.38
CA ASN A 181 -10.16 15.19 -8.10
C ASN A 181 -9.55 14.71 -9.42
N VAL A 182 -9.00 13.49 -9.45
CA VAL A 182 -8.51 12.90 -10.71
C VAL A 182 -9.59 12.19 -11.53
N GLY A 183 -10.79 12.03 -10.99
CA GLY A 183 -11.95 11.43 -11.69
C GLY A 183 -11.89 9.91 -11.79
N THR A 184 -11.36 9.24 -10.77
CA THR A 184 -11.38 7.78 -10.62
C THR A 184 -12.27 7.33 -9.46
N ALA A 185 -12.26 6.03 -9.16
CA ALA A 185 -13.07 5.41 -8.12
C ALA A 185 -12.22 4.98 -6.91
N ILE A 186 -12.85 5.01 -5.74
CA ILE A 186 -12.32 4.43 -4.51
C ILE A 186 -13.24 3.30 -4.03
N ASN A 187 -12.63 2.20 -3.58
CA ASN A 187 -13.32 1.06 -2.97
C ASN A 187 -13.28 1.17 -1.44
N SER A 188 -14.41 0.95 -0.78
CA SER A 188 -14.55 1.06 0.68
C SER A 188 -13.66 0.08 1.45
N GLY A 189 -13.38 -1.08 0.87
CA GLY A 189 -12.91 -2.22 1.65
C GLY A 189 -14.02 -2.76 2.57
N GLU A 190 -13.67 -3.72 3.43
CA GLU A 190 -14.62 -4.43 4.31
C GLU A 190 -14.75 -3.82 5.72
N GLY A 191 -14.28 -2.59 5.91
CA GLY A 191 -14.37 -1.85 7.18
C GLY A 191 -15.69 -1.10 7.34
N GLY A 192 -15.73 -0.20 8.34
CA GLY A 192 -16.82 0.75 8.50
C GLY A 192 -16.88 1.75 7.35
N ILE A 193 -18.05 2.24 7.03
CA ILE A 193 -18.24 3.29 6.02
C ILE A 193 -18.33 4.65 6.70
N LEU A 194 -17.38 5.51 6.38
CA LEU A 194 -17.40 6.90 6.84
C LEU A 194 -18.39 7.70 5.99
N PRO A 195 -19.40 8.35 6.60
CA PRO A 195 -20.32 9.22 5.85
C PRO A 195 -19.58 10.33 5.08
N GLU A 196 -18.51 10.88 5.64
CA GLU A 196 -17.69 11.90 5.02
C GLU A 196 -16.96 11.38 3.77
N GLU A 197 -16.44 10.16 3.83
CA GLU A 197 -15.81 9.51 2.69
C GLU A 197 -16.81 9.29 1.54
N LEU A 198 -17.98 8.72 1.86
CA LEU A 198 -19.06 8.50 0.89
C LEU A 198 -19.56 9.82 0.26
N ASN A 199 -19.59 10.91 1.03
CA ASN A 199 -20.00 12.23 0.53
C ASN A 199 -18.90 12.90 -0.31
N THR A 200 -17.64 12.63 -0.01
CA THR A 200 -16.49 13.24 -0.67
C THR A 200 -16.15 12.52 -1.97
N ALA A 201 -16.23 11.20 -2.00
CA ALA A 201 -15.84 10.39 -3.15
C ALA A 201 -16.65 10.76 -4.41
N GLY A 202 -15.96 10.96 -5.53
CA GLY A 202 -16.60 11.21 -6.84
C GLY A 202 -17.26 9.97 -7.42
N LYS A 203 -16.59 8.82 -7.24
CA LYS A 203 -17.08 7.47 -7.57
C LYS A 203 -16.75 6.54 -6.43
N TYR A 204 -17.77 5.91 -5.85
CA TYR A 204 -17.65 5.07 -4.68
C TYR A 204 -18.05 3.62 -4.98
N ILE A 205 -17.14 2.70 -4.71
CA ILE A 205 -17.35 1.26 -4.83
C ILE A 205 -17.54 0.69 -3.44
N LEU A 206 -18.70 0.18 -3.12
CA LEU A 206 -18.94 -0.48 -1.85
C LEU A 206 -18.51 -1.94 -1.93
N GLN A 207 -17.60 -2.35 -1.06
CA GLN A 207 -17.25 -3.75 -0.91
C GLN A 207 -18.27 -4.45 0.00
N PHE A 208 -19.18 -5.19 -0.62
CA PHE A 208 -20.15 -6.00 0.09
C PHE A 208 -19.48 -7.27 0.59
N SER A 209 -19.14 -7.26 1.86
CA SER A 209 -18.37 -8.33 2.52
C SER A 209 -19.24 -9.20 3.41
N LYS A 210 -18.66 -10.27 3.92
CA LYS A 210 -19.28 -11.24 4.82
C LYS A 210 -19.31 -10.73 6.27
N THR A 211 -19.74 -9.48 6.47
CA THR A 211 -19.83 -8.79 7.75
C THR A 211 -21.28 -8.39 8.02
N GLU A 212 -21.61 -8.03 9.25
CA GLU A 212 -22.95 -7.55 9.58
C GLU A 212 -23.11 -6.04 9.36
N TRP A 213 -22.00 -5.29 9.26
CA TRP A 213 -22.03 -3.84 9.03
C TRP A 213 -21.97 -3.48 7.56
N SER A 214 -22.22 -2.19 7.27
CA SER A 214 -22.11 -1.59 5.93
C SER A 214 -23.06 -2.15 4.88
N LYS A 215 -24.26 -2.57 5.31
CA LYS A 215 -25.31 -3.12 4.45
C LYS A 215 -26.62 -2.33 4.48
N GLU A 216 -26.60 -1.12 5.05
CA GLU A 216 -27.79 -0.27 5.11
C GLU A 216 -28.25 0.10 3.69
N GLU A 217 -29.54 -0.04 3.43
CA GLU A 217 -30.13 0.24 2.12
C GLU A 217 -29.85 1.66 1.62
N ASP A 218 -29.84 2.65 2.52
CA ASP A 218 -29.60 4.04 2.17
C ASP A 218 -28.15 4.26 1.67
N ILE A 219 -27.20 3.51 2.18
CA ILE A 219 -25.82 3.49 1.68
C ILE A 219 -25.76 2.79 0.33
N LEU A 220 -26.36 1.60 0.23
CA LEU A 220 -26.36 0.78 -1.00
C LEU A 220 -27.00 1.51 -2.19
N LYS A 221 -28.02 2.35 -1.95
CA LYS A 221 -28.69 3.16 -3.00
C LYS A 221 -27.83 4.34 -3.51
N ARG A 222 -26.75 4.72 -2.81
CA ARG A 222 -25.93 5.89 -3.12
C ARG A 222 -24.61 5.58 -3.82
N VAL A 223 -24.22 4.34 -3.88
CA VAL A 223 -22.93 3.92 -4.43
C VAL A 223 -22.97 3.81 -5.96
N ASP A 224 -21.82 3.95 -6.61
CA ASP A 224 -21.68 3.83 -8.05
C ASP A 224 -21.45 2.40 -8.53
N MET A 225 -21.01 1.51 -7.64
CA MET A 225 -20.68 0.12 -7.95
C MET A 225 -20.67 -0.73 -6.67
N ILE A 226 -21.03 -2.00 -6.74
CA ILE A 226 -20.92 -2.95 -5.62
C ILE A 226 -19.96 -4.08 -5.96
N GLU A 227 -19.05 -4.39 -5.04
CA GLU A 227 -18.09 -5.48 -5.11
C GLU A 227 -18.39 -6.54 -4.05
N ILE A 228 -18.96 -7.68 -4.45
CA ILE A 228 -19.17 -8.83 -3.57
C ILE A 228 -17.82 -9.48 -3.30
N LYS A 229 -17.35 -9.44 -2.05
CA LYS A 229 -16.05 -9.98 -1.67
C LYS A 229 -16.16 -11.47 -1.33
N LEU A 230 -15.92 -12.33 -2.28
CA LEU A 230 -15.81 -13.78 -2.07
C LEU A 230 -14.43 -14.15 -1.51
N GLY A 231 -13.38 -13.47 -2.00
CA GLY A 231 -12.02 -13.63 -1.57
C GLY A 231 -11.11 -12.48 -2.01
N GLN A 232 -9.87 -12.52 -1.57
CA GLN A 232 -8.80 -11.61 -1.99
C GLN A 232 -7.44 -12.27 -1.81
N GLY A 233 -6.37 -11.70 -2.37
CA GLY A 233 -5.01 -12.17 -2.11
C GLY A 233 -4.68 -12.20 -0.62
N ALA A 234 -3.77 -13.08 -0.22
CA ALA A 234 -3.26 -13.30 1.12
C ALA A 234 -4.21 -13.91 2.17
N ILE A 235 -5.51 -13.90 1.99
CA ILE A 235 -6.46 -14.63 2.87
C ILE A 235 -7.48 -15.44 2.10
N PHE A 236 -7.59 -15.21 0.80
CA PHE A 236 -8.58 -15.85 -0.07
C PHE A 236 -9.99 -15.68 0.52
N GLY A 237 -10.74 -16.73 0.77
CA GLY A 237 -12.08 -16.69 1.33
C GLY A 237 -12.16 -16.80 2.85
N MET A 238 -11.03 -16.83 3.57
CA MET A 238 -11.03 -17.01 5.02
C MET A 238 -11.65 -15.84 5.76
N GLY A 239 -12.35 -16.14 6.86
CA GLY A 239 -12.85 -15.16 7.81
C GLY A 239 -11.78 -14.64 8.77
N LYS A 240 -12.13 -13.63 9.56
CA LYS A 240 -11.28 -13.04 10.60
C LYS A 240 -12.13 -12.58 11.78
N LYS A 241 -11.62 -12.79 13.00
CA LYS A 241 -12.17 -12.19 14.22
C LYS A 241 -11.21 -11.15 14.76
N ILE A 242 -11.75 -9.98 15.12
CA ILE A 242 -10.98 -8.85 15.65
C ILE A 242 -11.49 -8.60 17.07
N PRO A 243 -10.62 -8.78 18.08
CA PRO A 243 -10.99 -8.54 19.48
C PRO A 243 -11.42 -7.09 19.73
N PRO A 244 -12.30 -6.83 20.72
CA PRO A 244 -12.77 -5.48 21.02
C PRO A 244 -11.66 -4.47 21.31
N LYS A 245 -10.56 -4.92 21.92
CA LYS A 245 -9.40 -4.09 22.24
C LYS A 245 -8.64 -3.55 21.01
N ASP A 246 -8.73 -4.26 19.88
CA ASP A 246 -8.00 -3.94 18.65
C ASP A 246 -8.84 -3.07 17.68
N LEU A 247 -10.11 -2.85 17.99
CA LEU A 247 -11.01 -1.99 17.21
C LEU A 247 -11.80 -1.08 18.18
N THR A 248 -11.44 0.18 18.27
CA THR A 248 -11.96 1.14 19.24
C THR A 248 -12.44 2.44 18.61
N GLY A 249 -13.14 3.28 19.40
CA GLY A 249 -13.56 4.63 19.00
C GLY A 249 -14.54 4.63 17.82
N ARG A 250 -14.44 5.65 16.98
CA ARG A 250 -15.35 5.91 15.86
C ARG A 250 -15.46 4.75 14.87
N ALA A 251 -14.37 4.01 14.66
CA ALA A 251 -14.39 2.84 13.76
C ALA A 251 -15.41 1.79 14.25
N ARG A 252 -15.49 1.60 15.56
CA ARG A 252 -16.45 0.69 16.18
C ARG A 252 -17.89 1.20 16.08
N GLU A 253 -18.07 2.51 16.27
CA GLU A 253 -19.38 3.17 16.18
C GLU A 253 -19.99 3.04 14.80
N VAL A 254 -19.23 3.35 13.74
CA VAL A 254 -19.73 3.24 12.34
C VAL A 254 -19.95 1.80 11.87
N MET A 255 -19.42 0.83 12.59
CA MET A 255 -19.72 -0.60 12.37
C MET A 255 -20.91 -1.08 13.20
N GLY A 256 -21.51 -0.23 14.05
CA GLY A 256 -22.63 -0.58 14.90
C GLY A 256 -22.29 -1.59 16.00
N LEU A 257 -21.02 -1.77 16.35
CA LEU A 257 -20.55 -2.76 17.29
C LEU A 257 -20.64 -2.26 18.75
N LYS A 258 -21.11 -3.11 19.66
CA LYS A 258 -21.14 -2.82 21.10
C LYS A 258 -19.72 -2.87 21.69
N GLU A 259 -19.52 -2.24 22.86
CA GLU A 259 -18.19 -2.05 23.47
C GLU A 259 -17.37 -3.34 23.63
N ASN A 260 -18.00 -4.45 23.99
CA ASN A 260 -17.33 -5.75 24.20
C ASN A 260 -17.59 -6.77 23.07
N GLU A 261 -18.10 -6.34 21.93
CA GLU A 261 -18.42 -7.22 20.83
C GLU A 261 -17.21 -7.42 19.91
N GLU A 262 -16.94 -8.64 19.50
CA GLU A 262 -15.92 -8.93 18.46
C GLU A 262 -16.41 -8.47 17.11
N ALA A 263 -15.52 -7.88 16.29
CA ALA A 263 -15.82 -7.66 14.89
C ALA A 263 -15.52 -8.95 14.12
N VAL A 264 -16.54 -9.51 13.45
CA VAL A 264 -16.43 -10.79 12.75
C VAL A 264 -16.59 -10.58 11.24
N ILE A 265 -15.63 -11.08 10.50
CA ILE A 265 -15.72 -11.28 9.05
C ILE A 265 -15.93 -12.77 8.85
N PHE A 266 -17.10 -13.18 8.40
CA PHE A 266 -17.44 -14.58 8.23
C PHE A 266 -16.79 -15.20 6.98
N GLU A 267 -16.72 -16.53 6.93
CA GLU A 267 -16.23 -17.28 5.76
C GLU A 267 -17.27 -17.33 4.64
N HIS A 268 -18.56 -17.27 4.97
CA HIS A 268 -19.68 -17.39 4.06
C HIS A 268 -20.66 -16.23 4.22
N PHE A 269 -21.43 -15.91 3.17
CA PHE A 269 -22.56 -14.95 3.24
C PHE A 269 -23.80 -15.59 3.85
N PHE A 270 -23.97 -16.89 3.67
CA PHE A 270 -25.11 -17.68 4.11
C PHE A 270 -24.62 -18.95 4.80
N GLU A 271 -25.37 -19.50 5.76
CA GLU A 271 -25.05 -20.77 6.42
C GLU A 271 -24.90 -21.89 5.38
N ASP A 272 -25.89 -22.01 4.47
CA ASP A 272 -25.84 -22.92 3.33
C ASP A 272 -25.51 -22.13 2.06
N GLN A 273 -24.24 -21.74 1.90
CA GLN A 273 -23.81 -20.98 0.74
C GLN A 273 -23.79 -21.83 -0.52
N THR A 274 -24.67 -21.51 -1.46
CA THR A 274 -24.76 -22.11 -2.79
C THR A 274 -24.53 -21.08 -3.87
N LEU A 275 -24.27 -21.52 -5.09
CA LEU A 275 -24.17 -20.61 -6.24
C LEU A 275 -25.49 -19.89 -6.50
N GLU A 276 -26.63 -20.56 -6.28
CA GLU A 276 -27.98 -19.97 -6.48
C GLU A 276 -28.25 -18.84 -5.48
N ASN A 277 -27.93 -19.02 -4.19
CA ASN A 277 -28.07 -17.93 -3.21
C ASN A 277 -27.18 -16.71 -3.56
N LEU A 278 -25.98 -16.93 -4.11
CA LEU A 278 -25.11 -15.84 -4.55
C LEU A 278 -25.66 -15.13 -5.79
N LYS A 279 -26.30 -15.85 -6.69
CA LYS A 279 -26.98 -15.29 -7.86
C LYS A 279 -28.20 -14.46 -7.45
N GLU A 280 -29.00 -14.96 -6.50
CA GLU A 280 -30.12 -14.21 -5.92
C GLU A 280 -29.61 -12.91 -5.28
N LEU A 281 -28.52 -12.95 -4.51
CA LEU A 281 -27.89 -11.77 -3.94
C LEU A 281 -27.48 -10.74 -5.01
N VAL A 282 -26.91 -11.17 -6.14
CA VAL A 282 -26.56 -10.27 -7.25
C VAL A 282 -27.80 -9.56 -7.79
N GLU A 283 -28.92 -10.29 -7.99
CA GLU A 283 -30.16 -9.70 -8.49
C GLU A 283 -30.81 -8.76 -7.47
N GLU A 284 -30.82 -9.13 -6.18
CA GLU A 284 -31.31 -8.25 -5.10
C GLU A 284 -30.55 -6.93 -5.06
N LEU A 285 -29.20 -6.98 -5.08
CA LEU A 285 -28.35 -5.79 -5.09
C LEU A 285 -28.56 -4.97 -6.36
N ARG A 286 -28.76 -5.60 -7.51
CA ARG A 286 -29.06 -4.92 -8.79
C ARG A 286 -30.39 -4.16 -8.73
N VAL A 287 -31.42 -4.76 -8.16
CA VAL A 287 -32.73 -4.12 -7.97
C VAL A 287 -32.61 -2.96 -6.98
N LEU A 288 -32.00 -3.20 -5.83
CA LEU A 288 -31.86 -2.23 -4.74
C LEU A 288 -31.12 -0.95 -5.17
N THR A 289 -30.03 -1.10 -5.94
CA THR A 289 -29.23 0.03 -6.43
C THR A 289 -29.81 0.70 -7.68
N GLY A 290 -30.84 0.10 -8.29
CA GLY A 290 -31.41 0.56 -9.55
C GLY A 290 -30.50 0.34 -10.75
N GLY A 291 -29.56 -0.62 -10.66
CA GLY A 291 -28.76 -1.16 -11.76
C GLY A 291 -27.38 -0.56 -11.92
N VAL A 292 -26.69 -0.22 -10.83
CA VAL A 292 -25.22 0.00 -10.85
C VAL A 292 -24.51 -1.33 -11.13
N PRO A 293 -23.24 -1.33 -11.59
CA PRO A 293 -22.51 -2.57 -11.80
C PRO A 293 -22.36 -3.36 -10.50
N ILE A 294 -22.75 -4.63 -10.53
CA ILE A 294 -22.54 -5.58 -9.44
C ILE A 294 -21.47 -6.57 -9.89
N GLY A 295 -20.40 -6.69 -9.15
CA GLY A 295 -19.32 -7.62 -9.47
C GLY A 295 -18.85 -8.38 -8.25
N ALA A 296 -17.86 -9.24 -8.48
CA ALA A 296 -17.26 -10.02 -7.40
C ALA A 296 -15.75 -9.94 -7.41
N LYS A 297 -15.17 -10.00 -6.20
CA LYS A 297 -13.72 -10.06 -6.00
C LYS A 297 -13.29 -11.43 -5.52
N ILE A 298 -12.24 -11.97 -6.15
CA ILE A 298 -11.63 -13.26 -5.82
C ILE A 298 -10.11 -13.14 -5.73
N GLY A 299 -9.47 -14.06 -4.99
CA GLY A 299 -8.04 -14.29 -5.07
C GLY A 299 -7.73 -15.32 -6.18
N ALA A 300 -6.73 -15.05 -7.00
CA ALA A 300 -6.36 -15.94 -8.10
C ALA A 300 -5.79 -17.27 -7.60
N GLY A 301 -6.50 -18.34 -7.79
CA GLY A 301 -6.11 -19.70 -7.48
C GLY A 301 -5.80 -20.55 -8.72
N GLY A 302 -5.42 -21.81 -8.51
CA GLY A 302 -5.15 -22.75 -9.58
C GLY A 302 -6.36 -23.08 -10.46
N LYS A 303 -7.58 -22.84 -9.96
CA LYS A 303 -8.87 -23.11 -10.63
C LYS A 303 -9.59 -21.82 -11.07
N ILE A 304 -8.85 -20.79 -11.41
CA ILE A 304 -9.38 -19.45 -11.72
C ILE A 304 -10.44 -19.47 -12.84
N GLU A 305 -10.35 -20.39 -13.80
CA GLU A 305 -11.33 -20.54 -14.87
C GLU A 305 -12.67 -21.05 -14.36
N GLU A 306 -12.69 -22.03 -13.44
CA GLU A 306 -13.92 -22.51 -12.78
C GLU A 306 -14.54 -21.39 -11.94
N ASP A 307 -13.70 -20.66 -11.19
CA ASP A 307 -14.17 -19.52 -10.40
C ASP A 307 -14.83 -18.46 -11.29
N ILE A 308 -14.22 -18.13 -12.43
CA ILE A 308 -14.78 -17.18 -13.42
C ILE A 308 -16.10 -17.72 -14.00
N ASP A 309 -16.21 -19.01 -14.31
CA ASP A 309 -17.46 -19.60 -14.82
C ASP A 309 -18.59 -19.45 -13.81
N HIS A 310 -18.33 -19.69 -12.52
CA HIS A 310 -19.31 -19.45 -11.46
C HIS A 310 -19.72 -17.98 -11.36
N LEU A 311 -18.78 -17.05 -11.50
CA LEU A 311 -19.08 -15.62 -11.48
C LEU A 311 -19.92 -15.19 -12.70
N ILE A 312 -19.66 -15.77 -13.88
CA ILE A 312 -20.48 -15.55 -15.07
C ILE A 312 -21.91 -16.07 -14.82
N GLU A 313 -22.06 -17.25 -14.19
CA GLU A 313 -23.37 -17.83 -13.86
C GLU A 313 -24.11 -17.00 -12.80
N MET A 314 -23.40 -16.40 -11.83
CA MET A 314 -23.98 -15.44 -10.89
C MET A 314 -24.51 -14.18 -11.58
N GLY A 315 -24.15 -13.90 -12.83
CA GLY A 315 -24.60 -12.74 -13.59
C GLY A 315 -23.90 -11.43 -13.20
N VAL A 316 -22.63 -11.49 -12.82
CA VAL A 316 -21.86 -10.28 -12.46
C VAL A 316 -21.54 -9.41 -13.67
N ASP A 317 -21.46 -8.10 -13.47
CA ASP A 317 -21.11 -7.11 -14.50
C ASP A 317 -19.58 -6.87 -14.62
N TYR A 318 -18.83 -7.26 -13.59
CA TYR A 318 -17.37 -7.21 -13.57
C TYR A 318 -16.78 -8.23 -12.60
N ILE A 319 -15.50 -8.56 -12.82
CA ILE A 319 -14.73 -9.45 -11.98
C ILE A 319 -13.45 -8.72 -11.54
N ALA A 320 -13.21 -8.67 -10.23
CA ALA A 320 -11.95 -8.17 -9.67
C ALA A 320 -11.08 -9.34 -9.20
N ILE A 321 -9.82 -9.40 -9.64
CA ILE A 321 -8.91 -10.51 -9.34
C ILE A 321 -7.66 -9.98 -8.66
N ASP A 322 -7.37 -10.53 -7.48
CA ASP A 322 -6.10 -10.34 -6.78
C ASP A 322 -5.14 -11.48 -7.13
N GLY A 323 -4.01 -11.17 -7.77
CA GLY A 323 -2.93 -12.15 -7.95
C GLY A 323 -2.19 -12.44 -6.63
N GLY A 324 -1.30 -13.45 -6.64
CA GLY A 324 -0.57 -13.89 -5.46
C GLY A 324 0.34 -12.84 -4.81
N GLN A 325 0.68 -11.75 -5.54
CA GLN A 325 1.42 -10.60 -4.99
C GLN A 325 0.52 -9.56 -4.31
N ALA A 326 -0.79 -9.76 -4.24
CA ALA A 326 -1.68 -8.82 -3.57
C ALA A 326 -1.37 -8.77 -2.07
N ALA A 327 -1.35 -7.55 -1.54
CA ALA A 327 -1.07 -7.28 -0.14
C ALA A 327 -2.36 -7.19 0.67
N MET A 328 -2.24 -7.44 1.97
CA MET A 328 -3.29 -7.26 2.95
C MET A 328 -2.70 -6.69 4.24
N HIS A 329 -3.52 -6.07 5.07
CA HIS A 329 -3.15 -5.76 6.44
C HIS A 329 -3.31 -7.02 7.31
N GLU A 330 -2.23 -7.44 7.98
CA GLU A 330 -2.18 -8.55 8.92
C GLU A 330 -2.65 -9.91 8.37
N ALA A 331 -1.81 -10.55 7.55
CA ALA A 331 -1.98 -11.96 7.21
C ALA A 331 -0.76 -12.80 7.62
N PRO A 332 -0.95 -14.11 7.89
CA PRO A 332 0.15 -15.02 8.15
C PRO A 332 1.07 -15.16 6.93
N PRO A 333 2.40 -15.26 7.11
CA PRO A 333 3.35 -15.45 6.02
C PRO A 333 3.00 -16.60 5.07
N ILE A 334 2.52 -17.70 5.57
CA ILE A 334 2.12 -18.86 4.76
C ILE A 334 1.06 -18.50 3.71
N LEU A 335 0.09 -17.64 4.05
CA LEU A 335 -0.95 -17.22 3.11
C LEU A 335 -0.44 -16.22 2.08
N TYR A 336 0.58 -15.43 2.40
CA TYR A 336 1.24 -14.57 1.44
C TYR A 336 2.14 -15.33 0.47
N ASP A 337 2.88 -16.31 0.99
CA ASP A 337 4.01 -16.88 0.29
C ASP A 337 3.67 -18.19 -0.43
N ASP A 338 2.65 -18.94 0.03
CA ASP A 338 2.41 -20.32 -0.43
C ASP A 338 1.01 -20.53 -1.05
N PHE A 339 0.22 -19.43 -1.22
CA PHE A 339 -1.09 -19.49 -1.83
C PHE A 339 -1.21 -18.58 -3.04
N GLY A 340 -2.09 -18.97 -3.97
CA GLY A 340 -2.40 -18.21 -5.18
C GLY A 340 -1.45 -18.47 -6.35
N ILE A 341 -1.71 -17.75 -7.44
CA ILE A 341 -0.87 -17.74 -8.64
C ILE A 341 -0.40 -16.30 -8.93
N PRO A 342 0.75 -16.14 -9.63
CA PRO A 342 1.27 -14.80 -9.95
C PRO A 342 0.26 -13.93 -10.68
N THR A 343 0.24 -12.63 -10.40
CA THR A 343 -0.66 -11.67 -11.05
C THR A 343 -0.53 -11.70 -12.56
N LEU A 344 0.69 -11.86 -13.09
CA LEU A 344 0.93 -12.01 -14.53
C LEU A 344 0.16 -13.23 -15.10
N HIS A 345 0.21 -14.36 -14.43
CA HIS A 345 -0.52 -15.56 -14.87
C HIS A 345 -2.03 -15.38 -14.71
N ALA A 346 -2.46 -14.75 -13.61
CA ALA A 346 -3.87 -14.52 -13.32
C ALA A 346 -4.55 -13.67 -14.40
N VAL A 347 -3.95 -12.54 -14.79
CA VAL A 347 -4.54 -11.66 -15.82
C VAL A 347 -4.64 -12.36 -17.17
N VAL A 348 -3.59 -13.09 -17.58
CA VAL A 348 -3.56 -13.77 -18.88
C VAL A 348 -4.60 -14.90 -18.93
N ARG A 349 -4.68 -15.72 -17.88
CA ARG A 349 -5.65 -16.82 -17.78
C ARG A 349 -7.08 -16.28 -17.77
N ALA A 350 -7.36 -15.27 -16.95
CA ALA A 350 -8.67 -14.66 -16.83
C ALA A 350 -9.12 -14.00 -18.15
N ALA A 351 -8.28 -13.19 -18.78
CA ALA A 351 -8.59 -12.53 -20.04
C ALA A 351 -8.85 -13.54 -21.17
N ASN A 352 -8.00 -14.56 -21.30
CA ASN A 352 -8.17 -15.62 -22.30
C ASN A 352 -9.46 -16.42 -22.05
N HIS A 353 -9.80 -16.68 -20.75
CA HIS A 353 -11.01 -17.43 -20.43
C HIS A 353 -12.27 -16.62 -20.72
N LEU A 354 -12.32 -15.34 -20.36
CA LEU A 354 -13.42 -14.43 -20.73
C LEU A 354 -13.60 -14.31 -22.26
N GLU A 355 -12.50 -14.27 -23.00
CA GLU A 355 -12.54 -14.30 -24.48
C GLU A 355 -13.13 -15.62 -25.00
N LYS A 356 -12.66 -16.78 -24.50
CA LYS A 356 -13.19 -18.11 -24.83
C LYS A 356 -14.67 -18.26 -24.52
N ARG A 357 -15.15 -17.61 -23.43
CA ARG A 357 -16.56 -17.60 -23.04
C ARG A 357 -17.39 -16.55 -23.78
N ASN A 358 -16.81 -15.78 -24.71
CA ASN A 358 -17.42 -14.63 -25.38
C ASN A 358 -17.94 -13.54 -24.43
N MET A 359 -17.29 -13.39 -23.27
CA MET A 359 -17.66 -12.40 -22.24
C MET A 359 -16.74 -11.16 -22.25
N LYS A 360 -15.66 -11.17 -23.02
CA LYS A 360 -14.80 -10.00 -23.19
C LYS A 360 -15.61 -8.81 -23.74
N GLY A 361 -15.49 -7.64 -23.08
CA GLY A 361 -16.28 -6.45 -23.40
C GLY A 361 -17.74 -6.49 -22.92
N GLN A 362 -18.17 -7.60 -22.31
CA GLN A 362 -19.46 -7.70 -21.62
C GLN A 362 -19.29 -7.65 -20.10
N ILE A 363 -18.32 -8.38 -19.58
CA ILE A 363 -17.89 -8.38 -18.18
C ILE A 363 -16.54 -7.67 -18.12
N SER A 364 -16.41 -6.65 -17.29
CA SER A 364 -15.14 -5.94 -17.10
C SER A 364 -14.20 -6.73 -16.20
N LEU A 365 -12.91 -6.76 -16.54
CA LEU A 365 -11.85 -7.38 -15.75
C LEU A 365 -11.02 -6.33 -15.02
N ILE A 366 -11.00 -6.37 -13.70
CA ILE A 366 -10.18 -5.51 -12.85
C ILE A 366 -9.10 -6.37 -12.19
N VAL A 367 -7.85 -5.93 -12.21
CA VAL A 367 -6.72 -6.73 -11.71
C VAL A 367 -5.94 -5.97 -10.67
N SER A 368 -5.47 -6.67 -9.63
CA SER A 368 -4.55 -6.16 -8.62
C SER A 368 -3.52 -7.21 -8.20
N GLY A 369 -2.52 -6.76 -7.45
CA GLY A 369 -1.46 -7.60 -6.91
C GLY A 369 -0.07 -7.23 -7.42
N GLY A 370 0.74 -6.56 -6.59
CA GLY A 370 2.12 -6.21 -6.91
C GLY A 370 2.30 -5.16 -8.03
N LEU A 371 1.28 -4.40 -8.35
CA LEU A 371 1.33 -3.34 -9.36
C LEU A 371 1.84 -2.05 -8.72
N LEU A 372 3.03 -1.57 -9.10
CA LEU A 372 3.73 -0.50 -8.39
C LEU A 372 4.06 0.71 -9.26
N VAL A 373 4.22 0.54 -10.57
CA VAL A 373 4.68 1.59 -11.49
C VAL A 373 3.83 1.63 -12.75
N PRO A 374 3.78 2.77 -13.48
CA PRO A 374 2.95 2.95 -14.68
C PRO A 374 3.14 1.87 -15.74
N GLY A 375 4.38 1.39 -15.92
CA GLY A 375 4.69 0.29 -16.84
C GLY A 375 3.97 -1.02 -16.46
N HIS A 376 3.81 -1.34 -15.18
CA HIS A 376 3.03 -2.50 -14.74
C HIS A 376 1.55 -2.31 -15.04
N PHE A 377 1.00 -1.11 -14.76
CA PHE A 377 -0.41 -0.80 -15.00
C PHE A 377 -0.77 -0.97 -16.47
N LEU A 378 0.03 -0.36 -17.35
CA LEU A 378 -0.21 -0.42 -18.79
C LEU A 378 -0.05 -1.84 -19.36
N LYS A 379 0.92 -2.64 -18.85
CA LYS A 379 1.08 -4.04 -19.29
C LYS A 379 -0.11 -4.92 -18.88
N VAL A 380 -0.65 -4.73 -17.68
CA VAL A 380 -1.86 -5.44 -17.24
C VAL A 380 -3.04 -5.13 -18.14
N LEU A 381 -3.22 -3.86 -18.53
CA LEU A 381 -4.27 -3.43 -19.46
C LEU A 381 -4.03 -4.02 -20.87
N ALA A 382 -2.80 -4.04 -21.35
CA ALA A 382 -2.43 -4.68 -22.62
C ALA A 382 -2.73 -6.18 -22.65
N LEU A 383 -2.62 -6.85 -21.48
CA LEU A 383 -2.93 -8.28 -21.32
C LEU A 383 -4.41 -8.58 -21.19
N GLY A 384 -5.27 -7.56 -21.16
CA GLY A 384 -6.71 -7.70 -21.29
C GLY A 384 -7.55 -7.30 -20.07
N ALA A 385 -6.95 -6.69 -19.05
CA ALA A 385 -7.70 -6.03 -17.99
C ALA A 385 -8.31 -4.70 -18.50
N ASP A 386 -9.47 -4.31 -17.98
CA ASP A 386 -10.11 -3.02 -18.27
C ASP A 386 -9.65 -1.92 -17.31
N ALA A 387 -9.35 -2.27 -16.07
CA ALA A 387 -8.85 -1.37 -15.05
C ALA A 387 -7.94 -2.09 -14.05
N VAL A 388 -7.23 -1.33 -13.22
CA VAL A 388 -6.38 -1.87 -12.17
C VAL A 388 -6.77 -1.29 -10.80
N TYR A 389 -6.68 -2.11 -9.76
CA TYR A 389 -6.76 -1.67 -8.39
C TYR A 389 -5.36 -1.47 -7.80
N LEU A 390 -5.14 -0.31 -7.18
CA LEU A 390 -3.90 0.08 -6.52
C LEU A 390 -4.11 0.09 -5.00
N GLY A 391 -3.43 -0.80 -4.29
CA GLY A 391 -3.41 -0.87 -2.82
C GLY A 391 -2.13 -0.28 -2.25
N SER A 392 -1.06 -1.09 -2.14
CA SER A 392 0.22 -0.69 -1.53
C SER A 392 0.84 0.53 -2.19
N ALA A 393 0.75 0.67 -3.52
CA ALA A 393 1.24 1.85 -4.23
C ALA A 393 0.57 3.13 -3.72
N MET A 394 -0.77 3.10 -3.56
CA MET A 394 -1.52 4.24 -3.02
C MET A 394 -1.23 4.49 -1.54
N LEU A 395 -1.06 3.43 -0.75
CA LEU A 395 -0.73 3.54 0.68
C LEU A 395 0.60 4.27 0.89
N PHE A 396 1.65 3.87 0.17
CA PHE A 396 2.95 4.53 0.26
C PHE A 396 2.91 5.95 -0.30
N THR A 397 2.13 6.17 -1.36
CA THR A 397 1.99 7.49 -1.99
C THR A 397 1.26 8.48 -1.08
N VAL A 398 0.12 8.11 -0.50
CA VAL A 398 -0.64 9.01 0.38
C VAL A 398 0.14 9.36 1.64
N ALA A 399 0.99 8.44 2.11
CA ALA A 399 1.85 8.68 3.25
C ALA A 399 3.13 9.47 2.90
N HIS A 400 3.63 9.38 1.68
CA HIS A 400 4.81 10.06 1.12
C HIS A 400 5.80 10.55 2.21
N ASN A 401 5.98 11.88 2.37
CA ASN A 401 6.88 12.45 3.37
C ASN A 401 6.38 12.27 4.82
N GLN A 402 5.12 11.96 5.04
CA GLN A 402 4.53 11.88 6.37
C GLN A 402 5.05 10.66 7.17
N VAL A 403 5.58 9.64 6.49
CA VAL A 403 6.27 8.50 7.13
C VAL A 403 7.47 8.95 7.97
N LEU A 404 8.03 10.13 7.70
CA LEU A 404 9.13 10.72 8.48
C LEU A 404 8.74 11.02 9.94
N ASN A 405 7.44 11.13 10.23
CA ASN A 405 6.95 11.32 11.60
C ASN A 405 7.20 10.06 12.47
N ALA A 406 7.27 8.87 11.87
CA ALA A 406 7.50 7.61 12.59
C ALA A 406 8.98 7.21 12.62
N ILE A 407 9.68 7.29 11.49
CA ILE A 407 11.09 6.87 11.40
C ILE A 407 12.03 7.87 12.11
N PRO A 408 13.19 7.45 12.63
CA PRO A 408 13.80 6.11 12.50
C PRO A 408 13.39 5.10 13.59
N PHE A 409 12.57 5.46 14.56
CA PHE A 409 12.33 4.64 15.76
C PHE A 409 11.14 3.71 15.65
N GLU A 410 10.19 4.01 14.77
CA GLU A 410 8.99 3.21 14.55
C GLU A 410 8.81 2.89 13.05
N PRO A 411 8.09 1.80 12.70
CA PRO A 411 7.78 1.51 11.31
C PRO A 411 7.00 2.65 10.63
N PRO A 412 7.26 2.94 9.35
CA PRO A 412 6.61 4.04 8.62
C PRO A 412 5.07 3.90 8.58
N THR A 413 4.56 2.68 8.69
CA THR A 413 3.14 2.37 8.68
C THR A 413 2.38 2.84 9.92
N GLN A 414 3.08 3.21 11.00
CA GLN A 414 2.47 3.78 12.21
C GLN A 414 1.76 5.12 12.00
N VAL A 415 1.93 5.73 10.84
CA VAL A 415 1.24 6.98 10.44
C VAL A 415 -0.10 6.71 9.76
N VAL A 416 -0.27 5.52 9.16
CA VAL A 416 -1.42 5.23 8.28
C VAL A 416 -2.43 4.25 8.87
N TRP A 417 -1.99 3.34 9.78
CA TRP A 417 -2.89 2.36 10.39
C TRP A 417 -3.84 3.00 11.40
N ASN A 418 -5.03 2.45 11.53
CA ASN A 418 -6.01 2.91 12.52
C ASN A 418 -5.52 2.76 13.96
N GLU A 419 -4.73 1.72 14.25
CA GLU A 419 -4.05 1.49 15.52
C GLU A 419 -2.67 2.17 15.62
N GLY A 420 -2.26 2.91 14.57
CA GLY A 420 -0.94 3.51 14.47
C GLY A 420 -0.69 4.64 15.49
N LYS A 421 0.47 4.62 16.14
CA LYS A 421 0.86 5.58 17.18
C LYS A 421 0.89 7.04 16.71
N PHE A 422 1.10 7.26 15.40
CA PHE A 422 1.28 8.58 14.81
C PHE A 422 0.16 8.95 13.82
N LYS A 423 -0.96 8.22 13.82
CA LYS A 423 -2.08 8.49 12.91
C LYS A 423 -2.63 9.92 13.01
N GLU A 424 -2.65 10.49 14.23
CA GLU A 424 -3.13 11.85 14.47
C GLU A 424 -2.20 12.95 13.91
N GLN A 425 -0.97 12.58 13.52
CA GLN A 425 -0.03 13.49 12.87
C GLN A 425 -0.18 13.49 11.35
N PHE A 426 -1.01 12.61 10.81
CA PHE A 426 -1.28 12.56 9.39
C PHE A 426 -2.09 13.78 8.95
N LYS A 427 -1.63 14.47 7.91
CA LYS A 427 -2.27 15.65 7.33
C LYS A 427 -3.01 15.25 6.05
N ILE A 428 -4.32 15.47 6.06
CA ILE A 428 -5.20 15.10 4.95
C ILE A 428 -4.77 15.78 3.65
N GLU A 429 -4.53 17.07 3.68
CA GLU A 429 -4.19 17.88 2.50
C GLU A 429 -2.89 17.42 1.82
N ASP A 430 -1.87 17.08 2.62
CA ASP A 430 -0.60 16.54 2.10
C ASP A 430 -0.82 15.16 1.45
N GLY A 431 -1.67 14.34 2.06
CA GLY A 431 -2.06 13.03 1.53
C GLY A 431 -2.83 13.14 0.21
N VAL A 432 -3.79 14.05 0.12
CA VAL A 432 -4.56 14.34 -1.10
C VAL A 432 -3.61 14.72 -2.23
N GLN A 433 -2.76 15.73 -2.01
CA GLN A 433 -1.82 16.21 -3.04
C GLN A 433 -0.85 15.13 -3.52
N ALA A 434 -0.33 14.31 -2.60
CA ALA A 434 0.59 13.23 -2.96
C ALA A 434 -0.10 12.18 -3.83
N ALA A 435 -1.30 11.75 -3.46
CA ALA A 435 -2.09 10.78 -4.20
C ALA A 435 -2.53 11.30 -5.59
N GLU A 436 -2.98 12.56 -5.68
CA GLU A 436 -3.32 13.20 -6.96
C GLU A 436 -2.13 13.27 -7.92
N LYS A 437 -0.98 13.77 -7.42
CA LYS A 437 0.24 13.88 -8.22
C LYS A 437 0.70 12.52 -8.74
N PHE A 438 0.64 11.49 -7.93
CA PHE A 438 1.00 10.14 -8.34
C PHE A 438 0.07 9.61 -9.43
N LEU A 439 -1.25 9.70 -9.23
CA LEU A 439 -2.23 9.22 -10.20
C LEU A 439 -2.16 9.99 -11.52
N THR A 440 -1.98 11.30 -11.46
CA THR A 440 -1.84 12.17 -12.64
C THR A 440 -0.55 11.87 -13.38
N ALA A 441 0.60 11.84 -12.71
CA ALA A 441 1.89 11.56 -13.33
C ALA A 441 1.90 10.14 -13.94
N SER A 442 1.37 9.14 -13.21
CA SER A 442 1.27 7.77 -13.73
C SER A 442 0.41 7.70 -15.00
N THR A 443 -0.68 8.44 -15.04
CA THR A 443 -1.55 8.50 -16.21
C THR A 443 -0.86 9.17 -17.40
N GLU A 444 -0.14 10.27 -17.17
CA GLU A 444 0.59 10.95 -18.24
C GLU A 444 1.74 10.07 -18.80
N GLU A 445 2.46 9.35 -17.94
CA GLU A 445 3.45 8.37 -18.39
C GLU A 445 2.82 7.25 -19.25
N MET A 446 1.63 6.77 -18.89
CA MET A 446 0.89 5.80 -19.69
C MET A 446 0.47 6.39 -21.03
N LYS A 447 0.00 7.65 -21.10
CA LYS A 447 -0.31 8.34 -22.34
C LYS A 447 0.94 8.53 -23.20
N MET A 448 2.08 8.89 -22.61
CA MET A 448 3.36 8.97 -23.33
C MET A 448 3.74 7.63 -23.97
N ALA A 449 3.57 6.52 -23.24
CA ALA A 449 3.83 5.19 -23.77
C ALA A 449 2.87 4.83 -24.94
N LEU A 450 1.58 5.20 -24.83
CA LEU A 450 0.61 5.02 -25.91
C LEU A 450 1.01 5.83 -27.17
N ARG A 451 1.42 7.10 -27.00
CA ARG A 451 1.94 7.92 -28.11
C ARG A 451 3.17 7.30 -28.75
N ALA A 452 4.10 6.79 -27.94
CA ALA A 452 5.30 6.10 -28.43
C ALA A 452 4.98 4.81 -29.20
N MET A 453 3.82 4.20 -28.96
CA MET A 453 3.30 3.04 -29.72
C MET A 453 2.40 3.45 -30.91
N GLY A 454 2.21 4.74 -31.16
CA GLY A 454 1.35 5.23 -32.24
C GLY A 454 -0.16 5.11 -31.94
N LYS A 455 -0.57 5.09 -30.64
CA LYS A 455 -1.95 4.86 -30.22
C LYS A 455 -2.60 6.12 -29.60
N ARG A 456 -3.85 6.39 -29.98
CA ARG A 456 -4.65 7.52 -29.54
C ARG A 456 -5.63 7.17 -28.41
N SER A 457 -5.77 5.88 -28.13
CA SER A 457 -6.70 5.41 -27.12
C SER A 457 -6.19 4.15 -26.42
N LEU A 458 -6.50 4.03 -25.13
CA LEU A 458 -6.28 2.80 -24.38
C LEU A 458 -7.00 1.59 -25.02
N LYS A 459 -8.12 1.82 -25.73
CA LYS A 459 -8.87 0.78 -26.43
C LYS A 459 -8.11 0.13 -27.61
N GLU A 460 -7.09 0.79 -28.11
CA GLU A 460 -6.21 0.27 -29.17
C GLU A 460 -5.09 -0.61 -28.59
N LEU A 461 -4.89 -0.58 -27.28
CA LEU A 461 -3.85 -1.34 -26.60
C LEU A 461 -4.25 -2.82 -26.50
N SER A 462 -3.29 -3.69 -26.80
CA SER A 462 -3.53 -5.12 -26.78
C SER A 462 -2.25 -5.92 -26.52
N LYS A 463 -2.40 -7.21 -26.33
CA LYS A 463 -1.29 -8.16 -26.18
C LYS A 463 -0.30 -8.14 -27.37
N LYS A 464 -0.75 -7.70 -28.55
CA LYS A 464 0.09 -7.55 -29.76
C LYS A 464 1.14 -6.43 -29.63
N ASP A 465 0.97 -5.53 -28.66
CA ASP A 465 1.90 -4.43 -28.41
C ASP A 465 3.03 -4.81 -27.43
N LEU A 466 3.07 -6.08 -27.04
CA LEU A 466 4.01 -6.60 -26.04
C LEU A 466 5.00 -7.59 -26.67
N VAL A 467 6.23 -7.57 -26.15
CA VAL A 467 7.29 -8.54 -26.43
C VAL A 467 7.98 -8.91 -25.12
N SER A 468 8.46 -10.16 -24.99
CA SER A 468 9.25 -10.57 -23.84
C SER A 468 10.69 -10.87 -24.23
N TYR A 469 11.65 -10.48 -23.40
CA TYR A 469 13.04 -10.90 -23.52
C TYR A 469 13.36 -12.19 -22.78
N ASP A 470 12.36 -12.80 -22.12
CA ASP A 470 12.42 -14.12 -21.51
C ASP A 470 11.54 -15.09 -22.30
N ASP A 471 12.14 -16.16 -22.84
CA ASP A 471 11.45 -17.11 -23.73
C ASP A 471 10.33 -17.85 -23.02
N LEU A 472 10.51 -18.25 -21.76
CA LEU A 472 9.50 -18.94 -20.98
C LEU A 472 8.27 -18.04 -20.76
N THR A 473 8.50 -16.78 -20.37
CA THR A 473 7.44 -15.79 -20.24
C THR A 473 6.73 -15.55 -21.56
N ALA A 474 7.47 -15.40 -22.65
CA ALA A 474 6.88 -15.23 -23.99
C ALA A 474 5.92 -16.38 -24.36
N GLN A 475 6.35 -17.63 -24.15
CA GLN A 475 5.53 -18.82 -24.41
C GLN A 475 4.30 -18.91 -23.52
N MET A 476 4.46 -18.71 -22.19
CA MET A 476 3.37 -18.81 -21.23
C MET A 476 2.25 -17.81 -21.47
N ILE A 477 2.58 -16.58 -21.82
CA ILE A 477 1.58 -15.52 -22.03
C ILE A 477 1.17 -15.34 -23.50
N GLY A 478 1.88 -16.03 -24.42
CA GLY A 478 1.56 -16.03 -25.85
C GLY A 478 1.85 -14.68 -26.53
N ILE A 479 3.04 -14.11 -26.26
CA ILE A 479 3.57 -12.91 -26.95
C ILE A 479 4.90 -13.27 -27.65
N PRO A 480 5.40 -12.44 -28.58
CA PRO A 480 6.67 -12.70 -29.23
C PRO A 480 7.85 -12.72 -28.27
N PHE A 481 8.84 -13.57 -28.56
CA PHE A 481 10.15 -13.56 -27.91
C PHE A 481 11.08 -12.61 -28.68
N SER A 482 11.66 -11.63 -28.00
CA SER A 482 12.40 -10.52 -28.62
C SER A 482 13.64 -10.93 -29.44
N PHE A 483 14.18 -12.11 -29.18
CA PHE A 483 15.33 -12.65 -29.91
C PHE A 483 14.94 -13.23 -31.29
N LYS A 484 13.67 -13.60 -31.51
CA LYS A 484 13.20 -14.13 -32.78
C LYS A 484 12.78 -12.98 -33.73
N PRO A 485 13.00 -13.10 -35.03
CA PRO A 485 12.42 -12.17 -35.99
C PRO A 485 10.90 -12.04 -35.79
N TRP A 486 10.39 -10.83 -36.04
CA TRP A 486 8.95 -10.59 -35.98
C TRP A 486 8.25 -11.30 -37.13
N GLU A 487 7.32 -12.18 -36.82
CA GLU A 487 6.41 -12.82 -37.79
C GLU A 487 5.00 -12.35 -37.46
N GLU A 488 4.32 -11.70 -38.39
CA GLU A 488 2.87 -11.41 -38.27
C GLU A 488 2.11 -12.75 -38.24
N LYS A 489 1.42 -13.03 -37.13
CA LYS A 489 0.53 -14.18 -37.01
C LYS A 489 -0.93 -13.74 -37.11
#